data_2b8b0699fb01d787e3e80a3e6a217f15
#
_entry.id   2b8b0699fb01d787e3e80a3e6a217f15
#
_cell.length_a   1.000
_cell.length_b   1.000
_cell.length_c   1.000
_cell.angle_alpha   90.00
_cell.angle_beta   90.00
_cell.angle_gamma   90.00
#
_symmetry.space_group_name_H-M   'P 1'
#
loop_
_entity.id
_entity.type
_entity.pdbx_description
1 polymer ?
#
loop_
_entity_poly.entity_id
_entity_poly.type
_entity_poly.pdbx_seq_one_letter_code
_entity_poly.pdbx_strand_id
1 'polypeptide(L)'
;MYELITEKTLPEYEAFVQSHPKGNFAQSYLWGKQKPMWQWDAIAVRGEDGKIKGSLAVMTRKVPGIGRTLMYGCRGPVCDLDDRETFSQLLDGAKALAKKYKSYVIKIDPDVPSGNTAFSSMLQSFGFKTKEGGKNFEAIQPRYVFRLNVEGKTEEELLANFHQKWRYNIRLAERKGVTVRICGKEMIPAFADLMLTTGVRDGFVTRKPEYFANMLDNLGEHARLYMAFDPVGTPIAGTLAIHYGDKVWYLYGASSNEHRNLMPNYLLQWRMIQWAVETNCRIYDFRGVSGDVSEDNPLYGLFRFKQGFGGDFTEFIGEMDLVLSPAIYFAVEHGTSVFKELRKKVYLIRNRGK
;
A
#
# COMPACT_ATOMS: atom_id res chain seq x y z
N MET A 1 28.92 4.41 6.77
CA MET A 1 29.13 3.58 5.56
C MET A 1 27.92 2.66 5.40
N TYR A 2 27.41 2.44 4.16
CA TYR A 2 26.29 1.52 3.92
C TYR A 2 26.77 0.08 3.75
N GLU A 3 25.85 -0.87 3.99
CA GLU A 3 26.00 -2.29 3.65
C GLU A 3 24.79 -2.81 2.87
N LEU A 4 24.95 -3.87 2.10
CA LEU A 4 23.86 -4.59 1.46
C LEU A 4 23.38 -5.72 2.36
N ILE A 5 22.07 -5.84 2.50
CA ILE A 5 21.47 -6.93 3.27
C ILE A 5 21.69 -8.26 2.55
N THR A 6 22.10 -9.25 3.32
CA THR A 6 22.34 -10.64 2.90
C THR A 6 21.38 -11.57 3.63
N GLU A 7 21.32 -12.84 3.25
CA GLU A 7 20.53 -13.85 3.98
C GLU A 7 20.86 -13.90 5.48
N LYS A 8 22.14 -13.66 5.86
CA LYS A 8 22.56 -13.66 7.27
C LYS A 8 22.06 -12.44 8.05
N THR A 9 21.98 -11.28 7.41
CA THR A 9 21.56 -10.01 8.03
C THR A 9 20.09 -9.71 7.83
N LEU A 10 19.37 -10.52 7.03
CA LEU A 10 17.97 -10.35 6.75
C LEU A 10 17.06 -10.37 8.00
N PRO A 11 17.25 -11.28 8.98
CA PRO A 11 16.42 -11.27 10.19
C PRO A 11 16.55 -9.97 11.01
N GLU A 12 17.77 -9.44 11.14
CA GLU A 12 18.03 -8.16 11.81
C GLU A 12 17.38 -7.00 11.06
N TYR A 13 17.48 -7.01 9.72
CA TYR A 13 16.84 -6.03 8.87
C TYR A 13 15.31 -6.03 9.03
N GLU A 14 14.67 -7.19 8.98
CA GLU A 14 13.21 -7.31 9.17
C GLU A 14 12.78 -6.83 10.56
N ALA A 15 13.52 -7.19 11.61
CA ALA A 15 13.26 -6.72 12.97
C ALA A 15 13.36 -5.18 13.06
N PHE A 16 14.38 -4.59 12.42
CA PHE A 16 14.53 -3.13 12.36
C PHE A 16 13.35 -2.47 11.64
N VAL A 17 12.99 -2.96 10.45
CA VAL A 17 11.88 -2.37 9.68
C VAL A 17 10.56 -2.50 10.44
N GLN A 18 10.31 -3.63 11.11
CA GLN A 18 9.08 -3.82 11.90
C GLN A 18 9.02 -2.91 13.12
N SER A 19 10.12 -2.69 13.82
CA SER A 19 10.15 -1.90 15.05
C SER A 19 10.22 -0.39 14.83
N HIS A 20 10.63 0.06 13.63
CA HIS A 20 10.83 1.48 13.37
C HIS A 20 9.49 2.19 13.09
N PRO A 21 9.24 3.40 13.63
CA PRO A 21 7.99 4.15 13.40
C PRO A 21 7.68 4.44 11.92
N LYS A 22 8.73 4.50 11.06
CA LYS A 22 8.61 4.63 9.60
C LYS A 22 8.54 3.28 8.88
N GLY A 23 8.55 2.15 9.63
CA GLY A 23 8.44 0.83 9.07
C GLY A 23 7.17 0.65 8.23
N ASN A 24 7.31 -0.07 7.11
CA ASN A 24 6.23 -0.30 6.18
C ASN A 24 6.43 -1.67 5.53
N PHE A 25 5.35 -2.45 5.39
CA PHE A 25 5.41 -3.79 4.77
C PHE A 25 6.02 -3.76 3.37
N ALA A 26 5.92 -2.63 2.65
CA ALA A 26 6.51 -2.48 1.31
C ALA A 26 8.04 -2.42 1.32
N GLN A 27 8.66 -2.23 2.47
CA GLN A 27 10.10 -2.31 2.68
C GLN A 27 10.57 -3.71 3.11
N SER A 28 9.66 -4.62 3.48
CA SER A 28 9.95 -5.99 3.88
C SER A 28 10.41 -6.87 2.70
N TYR A 29 11.28 -7.83 2.98
CA TYR A 29 11.60 -8.92 2.06
C TYR A 29 10.40 -9.78 1.68
N LEU A 30 9.43 -9.94 2.62
CA LEU A 30 8.17 -10.65 2.35
C LEU A 30 7.40 -10.00 1.20
N TRP A 31 7.41 -8.66 1.13
CA TRP A 31 6.83 -7.93 0.01
C TRP A 31 7.64 -8.12 -1.28
N GLY A 32 8.95 -8.22 -1.18
CA GLY A 32 9.83 -8.58 -2.30
C GLY A 32 9.45 -9.93 -2.92
N LYS A 33 9.22 -10.96 -2.08
CA LYS A 33 8.71 -12.28 -2.51
C LYS A 33 7.38 -12.20 -3.25
N GLN A 34 6.49 -11.29 -2.82
CA GLN A 34 5.19 -11.06 -3.47
C GLN A 34 5.33 -10.45 -4.88
N LYS A 35 6.50 -9.98 -5.25
CA LYS A 35 6.79 -9.30 -6.52
C LYS A 35 7.83 -10.05 -7.36
N PRO A 36 7.59 -11.31 -7.78
CA PRO A 36 8.61 -12.17 -8.42
C PRO A 36 9.19 -11.59 -9.74
N MET A 37 8.51 -10.62 -10.35
CA MET A 37 8.99 -9.90 -11.54
C MET A 37 9.97 -8.77 -11.22
N TRP A 38 10.26 -8.54 -9.94
CA TRP A 38 11.15 -7.51 -9.45
C TRP A 38 12.30 -8.15 -8.69
N GLN A 39 13.52 -7.67 -8.91
CA GLN A 39 14.64 -7.98 -8.06
C GLN A 39 14.55 -7.11 -6.81
N TRP A 40 14.55 -7.73 -5.64
CA TRP A 40 14.59 -7.05 -4.35
C TRP A 40 16.02 -7.01 -3.82
N ASP A 41 16.46 -5.86 -3.37
CA ASP A 41 17.69 -5.64 -2.62
C ASP A 41 17.40 -4.65 -1.48
N ALA A 42 18.14 -4.72 -0.39
CA ALA A 42 18.03 -3.74 0.69
C ALA A 42 19.42 -3.26 1.12
N ILE A 43 19.44 -2.00 1.52
CA ILE A 43 20.60 -1.25 1.99
C ILE A 43 20.36 -0.91 3.45
N ALA A 44 21.38 -1.05 4.29
CA ALA A 44 21.35 -0.60 5.67
C ALA A 44 22.53 0.30 6.00
N VAL A 45 22.33 1.15 7.01
CA VAL A 45 23.36 1.97 7.65
C VAL A 45 23.34 1.67 9.13
N ARG A 46 24.53 1.42 9.72
CA ARG A 46 24.69 1.14 11.15
C ARG A 46 25.08 2.40 11.92
N GLY A 47 24.64 2.45 13.17
CA GLY A 47 25.11 3.39 14.15
C GLY A 47 26.47 2.98 14.75
N GLU A 48 27.00 3.79 15.64
CA GLU A 48 28.23 3.50 16.38
C GLU A 48 28.10 2.27 17.30
N ASP A 49 26.88 1.97 17.74
CA ASP A 49 26.53 0.78 18.51
C ASP A 49 26.43 -0.51 17.68
N GLY A 50 26.72 -0.42 16.39
CA GLY A 50 26.67 -1.53 15.45
C GLY A 50 25.25 -1.93 14.98
N LYS A 51 24.19 -1.32 15.55
CA LYS A 51 22.80 -1.62 15.15
C LYS A 51 22.39 -0.85 13.90
N ILE A 52 21.43 -1.38 13.15
CA ILE A 52 20.85 -0.68 12.01
C ILE A 52 20.13 0.57 12.50
N LYS A 53 20.46 1.75 11.96
CA LYS A 53 19.79 3.02 12.24
C LYS A 53 19.01 3.58 11.05
N GLY A 54 19.23 3.01 9.86
CA GLY A 54 18.49 3.36 8.67
C GLY A 54 18.55 2.28 7.61
N SER A 55 17.49 2.16 6.83
CA SER A 55 17.41 1.19 5.73
C SER A 55 16.61 1.72 4.54
N LEU A 56 16.87 1.12 3.36
CA LEU A 56 16.13 1.35 2.14
C LEU A 56 16.08 0.06 1.33
N ALA A 57 14.90 -0.58 1.25
CA ALA A 57 14.67 -1.62 0.28
C ALA A 57 14.32 -1.00 -1.07
N VAL A 58 14.90 -1.56 -2.11
CA VAL A 58 14.65 -1.17 -3.50
C VAL A 58 14.25 -2.40 -4.32
N MET A 59 13.28 -2.19 -5.18
CA MET A 59 12.85 -3.19 -6.16
C MET A 59 13.26 -2.72 -7.56
N THR A 60 13.90 -3.59 -8.33
CA THR A 60 14.40 -3.28 -9.66
C THR A 60 13.70 -4.12 -10.71
N ARG A 61 13.20 -3.48 -11.77
CA ARG A 61 12.48 -4.16 -12.86
C ARG A 61 13.00 -3.73 -14.22
N LYS A 62 13.19 -4.72 -15.11
CA LYS A 62 13.56 -4.47 -16.51
C LYS A 62 12.45 -3.72 -17.25
N VAL A 63 12.84 -2.73 -18.05
CA VAL A 63 11.95 -2.06 -18.99
C VAL A 63 12.02 -2.80 -20.32
N PRO A 64 10.90 -3.35 -20.82
CA PRO A 64 10.90 -4.12 -22.06
C PRO A 64 11.48 -3.30 -23.24
N GLY A 65 12.34 -3.94 -24.02
CA GLY A 65 12.88 -3.37 -25.26
C GLY A 65 14.00 -2.30 -25.09
N ILE A 66 14.29 -1.85 -23.86
CA ILE A 66 15.22 -0.69 -23.66
C ILE A 66 16.58 -1.11 -23.07
N GLY A 67 16.69 -2.32 -22.53
CA GLY A 67 17.92 -2.81 -21.87
C GLY A 67 18.30 -2.03 -20.60
N ARG A 68 17.33 -1.36 -19.99
CA ARG A 68 17.46 -0.59 -18.75
C ARG A 68 16.44 -1.05 -17.71
N THR A 69 16.61 -0.61 -16.48
CA THR A 69 15.70 -0.94 -15.38
C THR A 69 15.15 0.30 -14.71
N LEU A 70 13.96 0.17 -14.14
CA LEU A 70 13.38 1.06 -13.13
C LEU A 70 13.79 0.54 -11.75
N MET A 71 14.34 1.38 -10.88
CA MET A 71 14.55 1.09 -9.46
C MET A 71 13.53 1.86 -8.62
N TYR A 72 12.90 1.19 -7.65
CA TYR A 72 11.82 1.74 -6.86
C TYR A 72 11.92 1.39 -5.39
N GLY A 73 12.12 2.39 -4.53
CA GLY A 73 12.08 2.28 -3.07
C GLY A 73 10.69 2.61 -2.53
N CYS A 74 9.79 1.61 -2.57
CA CYS A 74 8.40 1.78 -2.17
C CYS A 74 8.27 2.14 -0.69
N ARG A 75 7.67 3.27 -0.36
CA ARG A 75 7.44 3.77 1.01
C ARG A 75 8.70 3.94 1.87
N GLY A 76 9.88 3.79 1.29
CA GLY A 76 11.16 4.07 1.93
C GLY A 76 11.64 5.51 1.73
N PRO A 77 12.69 5.91 2.48
CA PRO A 77 13.50 5.11 3.40
C PRO A 77 12.83 4.86 4.77
N VAL A 78 13.39 3.95 5.55
CA VAL A 78 13.09 3.71 6.95
C VAL A 78 14.28 4.21 7.78
N CYS A 79 14.21 5.43 8.26
CA CYS A 79 15.24 6.08 9.07
C CYS A 79 14.66 7.31 9.78
N ASP A 80 15.45 7.93 10.63
CA ASP A 80 15.17 9.28 11.10
C ASP A 80 15.22 10.24 9.91
N LEU A 81 14.16 11.03 9.74
CA LEU A 81 13.99 11.92 8.58
C LEU A 81 14.93 13.14 8.64
N ASP A 82 15.45 13.47 9.82
CA ASP A 82 16.38 14.58 10.03
C ASP A 82 17.85 14.14 9.94
N ASP A 83 18.12 12.81 9.92
CA ASP A 83 19.47 12.25 9.76
C ASP A 83 19.89 12.25 8.28
N ARG A 84 20.36 13.44 7.85
CA ARG A 84 20.88 13.66 6.50
C ARG A 84 22.04 12.73 6.13
N GLU A 85 22.90 12.41 7.10
CA GLU A 85 24.07 11.56 6.85
C GLU A 85 23.63 10.12 6.55
N THR A 86 22.72 9.56 7.36
CA THR A 86 22.16 8.25 7.12
C THR A 86 21.46 8.20 5.76
N PHE A 87 20.64 9.19 5.43
CA PHE A 87 20.02 9.24 4.11
C PHE A 87 21.04 9.28 2.97
N SER A 88 22.11 10.09 3.09
CA SER A 88 23.19 10.15 2.10
C SER A 88 23.82 8.77 1.87
N GLN A 89 24.14 8.05 2.94
CA GLN A 89 24.74 6.72 2.86
C GLN A 89 23.79 5.69 2.23
N LEU A 90 22.50 5.73 2.56
CA LEU A 90 21.47 4.89 1.92
C LEU A 90 21.37 5.18 0.41
N LEU A 91 21.42 6.46 0.04
CA LEU A 91 21.37 6.89 -1.36
C LEU A 91 22.62 6.44 -2.13
N ASP A 92 23.79 6.46 -1.52
CA ASP A 92 25.02 5.95 -2.15
C ASP A 92 24.92 4.46 -2.46
N GLY A 93 24.36 3.68 -1.54
CA GLY A 93 24.05 2.27 -1.76
C GLY A 93 23.03 2.06 -2.89
N ALA A 94 21.97 2.87 -2.93
CA ALA A 94 20.97 2.82 -3.99
C ALA A 94 21.57 3.19 -5.36
N LYS A 95 22.45 4.19 -5.42
CA LYS A 95 23.19 4.56 -6.66
C LYS A 95 24.13 3.44 -7.12
N ALA A 96 24.81 2.74 -6.19
CA ALA A 96 25.65 1.60 -6.52
C ALA A 96 24.82 0.44 -7.11
N LEU A 97 23.68 0.10 -6.53
CA LEU A 97 22.73 -0.86 -7.08
C LEU A 97 22.16 -0.40 -8.43
N ALA A 98 21.82 0.87 -8.57
CA ALA A 98 21.31 1.42 -9.80
C ALA A 98 22.35 1.32 -10.95
N LYS A 99 23.63 1.51 -10.66
CA LYS A 99 24.72 1.29 -11.61
C LYS A 99 24.83 -0.20 -11.98
N LYS A 100 24.79 -1.11 -11.00
CA LYS A 100 24.82 -2.58 -11.19
C LYS A 100 23.69 -3.03 -12.13
N TYR A 101 22.46 -2.54 -11.91
CA TYR A 101 21.28 -2.95 -12.66
C TYR A 101 21.00 -2.07 -13.89
N LYS A 102 21.85 -1.08 -14.19
CA LYS A 102 21.66 -0.12 -15.29
C LYS A 102 20.34 0.62 -15.22
N SER A 103 19.95 1.05 -14.00
CA SER A 103 18.70 1.77 -13.77
C SER A 103 18.77 3.18 -14.38
N TYR A 104 17.66 3.60 -15.02
CA TYR A 104 17.56 4.95 -15.61
C TYR A 104 17.03 5.98 -14.61
N VAL A 105 16.43 5.52 -13.51
CA VAL A 105 15.85 6.35 -12.45
C VAL A 105 15.85 5.57 -11.12
N ILE A 106 16.04 6.27 -10.02
CA ILE A 106 15.68 5.81 -8.68
C ILE A 106 14.42 6.58 -8.28
N LYS A 107 13.33 5.86 -8.14
CA LYS A 107 12.03 6.39 -7.71
C LYS A 107 11.79 6.03 -6.25
N ILE A 108 11.30 6.99 -5.45
CA ILE A 108 10.80 6.75 -4.09
C ILE A 108 9.44 7.42 -3.93
N ASP A 109 8.65 6.96 -2.98
CA ASP A 109 7.39 7.58 -2.55
C ASP A 109 7.22 7.45 -1.03
N PRO A 110 8.05 8.15 -0.26
CA PRO A 110 8.17 7.95 1.18
C PRO A 110 6.84 8.03 1.94
N ASP A 111 6.72 7.24 3.01
CA ASP A 111 5.63 7.34 3.98
C ASP A 111 5.85 8.57 4.88
N VAL A 112 5.78 9.75 4.28
CA VAL A 112 6.03 11.04 4.91
C VAL A 112 4.93 12.02 4.49
N PRO A 113 4.22 12.66 5.45
CA PRO A 113 3.22 13.67 5.13
C PRO A 113 3.81 14.85 4.36
N SER A 114 3.01 15.42 3.45
CA SER A 114 3.41 16.55 2.58
C SER A 114 3.81 17.81 3.36
N GLY A 115 3.31 17.97 4.58
CA GLY A 115 3.69 19.05 5.49
C GLY A 115 5.13 18.98 6.01
N ASN A 116 5.83 17.85 5.85
CA ASN A 116 7.25 17.74 6.19
C ASN A 116 8.12 18.33 5.05
N THR A 117 8.16 19.66 5.00
CA THR A 117 8.90 20.41 3.98
C THR A 117 10.43 20.28 4.14
N ALA A 118 10.91 20.07 5.37
CA ALA A 118 12.33 19.85 5.64
C ALA A 118 12.86 18.60 4.94
N PHE A 119 12.17 17.47 5.09
CA PHE A 119 12.53 16.23 4.41
C PHE A 119 12.42 16.34 2.88
N SER A 120 11.37 16.98 2.37
CA SER A 120 11.21 17.21 0.93
C SER A 120 12.36 18.06 0.36
N SER A 121 12.76 19.13 1.07
CA SER A 121 13.90 19.99 0.69
C SER A 121 15.21 19.23 0.75
N MET A 122 15.39 18.36 1.74
CA MET A 122 16.56 17.49 1.83
C MET A 122 16.65 16.57 0.61
N LEU A 123 15.56 15.89 0.22
CA LEU A 123 15.52 15.03 -0.97
C LEU A 123 15.86 15.83 -2.24
N GLN A 124 15.31 17.03 -2.39
CA GLN A 124 15.60 17.92 -3.53
C GLN A 124 17.08 18.30 -3.59
N SER A 125 17.73 18.55 -2.43
CA SER A 125 19.16 18.84 -2.36
C SER A 125 20.05 17.66 -2.80
N PHE A 126 19.53 16.43 -2.75
CA PHE A 126 20.18 15.23 -3.29
C PHE A 126 19.85 14.98 -4.78
N GLY A 127 19.09 15.86 -5.41
CA GLY A 127 18.74 15.80 -6.82
C GLY A 127 17.42 15.10 -7.15
N PHE A 128 16.65 14.71 -6.15
CA PHE A 128 15.30 14.21 -6.39
C PHE A 128 14.38 15.32 -6.87
N LYS A 129 13.51 15.00 -7.82
CA LYS A 129 12.48 15.90 -8.31
C LYS A 129 11.11 15.35 -7.96
N THR A 130 10.23 16.18 -7.43
CA THR A 130 8.84 15.82 -7.22
C THR A 130 8.18 15.54 -8.55
N LYS A 131 7.56 14.39 -8.69
CA LYS A 131 6.74 14.09 -9.85
C LYS A 131 5.38 14.73 -9.63
N GLU A 132 5.03 15.67 -10.49
CA GLU A 132 3.68 16.20 -10.54
C GLU A 132 2.71 15.04 -10.82
N GLY A 133 1.69 14.90 -10.02
CA GLY A 133 0.67 13.86 -10.13
C GLY A 133 -0.71 14.46 -9.99
N GLY A 134 -1.70 13.82 -10.61
CA GLY A 134 -3.10 14.13 -10.37
C GLY A 134 -3.53 13.87 -8.93
N LYS A 135 -4.75 14.28 -8.62
CA LYS A 135 -5.34 14.10 -7.30
C LYS A 135 -5.95 12.71 -7.09
N ASN A 136 -6.08 11.90 -8.14
CA ASN A 136 -6.65 10.56 -8.10
C ASN A 136 -5.56 9.46 -7.97
N PHE A 137 -5.81 8.26 -8.51
CA PHE A 137 -4.91 7.10 -8.40
C PHE A 137 -3.91 6.99 -9.56
N GLU A 138 -3.26 8.08 -9.93
CA GLU A 138 -2.30 8.11 -11.05
C GLU A 138 -0.90 7.60 -10.66
N ALA A 139 -0.54 7.71 -9.38
CA ALA A 139 0.75 7.27 -8.84
C ALA A 139 0.82 5.74 -8.63
N ILE A 140 2.03 5.22 -8.38
CA ILE A 140 2.24 3.79 -8.08
C ILE A 140 1.58 3.42 -6.75
N GLN A 141 1.73 4.28 -5.74
CA GLN A 141 1.05 4.18 -4.45
C GLN A 141 0.13 5.38 -4.25
N PRO A 142 -0.95 5.22 -3.45
CA PRO A 142 -1.83 6.34 -3.13
C PRO A 142 -1.07 7.49 -2.46
N ARG A 143 -1.21 8.69 -3.00
CA ARG A 143 -0.68 9.91 -2.38
C ARG A 143 -1.55 10.36 -1.21
N TYR A 144 -2.86 10.18 -1.33
CA TYR A 144 -3.86 10.56 -0.33
C TYR A 144 -4.44 9.32 0.32
N VAL A 145 -4.46 9.28 1.64
CA VAL A 145 -4.95 8.13 2.42
C VAL A 145 -5.77 8.62 3.62
N PHE A 146 -6.56 7.73 4.21
CA PHE A 146 -7.08 7.91 5.57
C PHE A 146 -6.31 7.02 6.54
N ARG A 147 -5.91 7.60 7.69
CA ARG A 147 -5.24 6.90 8.77
C ARG A 147 -5.97 7.12 10.08
N LEU A 148 -6.37 6.04 10.72
CA LEU A 148 -6.99 6.07 12.03
C LEU A 148 -5.93 5.74 13.08
N ASN A 149 -5.71 6.66 14.02
CA ASN A 149 -4.91 6.38 15.20
C ASN A 149 -5.71 5.47 16.14
N VAL A 150 -5.20 4.27 16.40
CA VAL A 150 -5.81 3.27 17.30
C VAL A 150 -4.97 3.03 18.55
N GLU A 151 -3.80 3.70 18.68
CA GLU A 151 -2.88 3.53 19.80
C GLU A 151 -3.55 3.82 21.15
N GLY A 152 -3.52 2.83 22.03
CA GLY A 152 -4.05 2.94 23.38
C GLY A 152 -5.57 3.13 23.47
N LYS A 153 -6.31 2.97 22.37
CA LYS A 153 -7.76 3.12 22.34
C LYS A 153 -8.47 1.78 22.46
N THR A 154 -9.59 1.79 23.18
CA THR A 154 -10.50 0.66 23.22
C THR A 154 -11.42 0.62 21.99
N GLU A 155 -12.02 -0.55 21.75
CA GLU A 155 -13.01 -0.70 20.68
C GLU A 155 -14.23 0.24 20.87
N GLU A 156 -14.67 0.43 22.12
CA GLU A 156 -15.78 1.30 22.47
C GLU A 156 -15.46 2.77 22.13
N GLU A 157 -14.27 3.23 22.46
CA GLU A 157 -13.82 4.59 22.15
C GLU A 157 -13.75 4.83 20.65
N LEU A 158 -13.20 3.86 19.90
CA LEU A 158 -13.14 3.94 18.44
C LEU A 158 -14.54 3.97 17.82
N LEU A 159 -15.42 3.06 18.23
CA LEU A 159 -16.80 3.05 17.77
C LEU A 159 -17.52 4.35 18.10
N ALA A 160 -17.32 4.91 19.31
CA ALA A 160 -17.97 6.18 19.71
C ALA A 160 -17.58 7.33 18.78
N ASN A 161 -16.33 7.32 18.27
CA ASN A 161 -15.81 8.35 17.37
C ASN A 161 -16.25 8.20 15.90
N PHE A 162 -16.75 7.04 15.49
CA PHE A 162 -17.28 6.88 14.13
C PHE A 162 -18.54 7.71 13.91
N HIS A 163 -18.77 8.15 12.70
CA HIS A 163 -20.00 8.81 12.32
C HIS A 163 -21.22 7.94 12.70
N GLN A 164 -22.30 8.54 13.22
CA GLN A 164 -23.49 7.83 13.71
C GLN A 164 -24.02 6.78 12.72
N LYS A 165 -24.10 7.14 11.43
CA LYS A 165 -24.56 6.23 10.36
C LYS A 165 -23.66 5.02 10.17
N TRP A 166 -22.31 5.15 10.41
CA TRP A 166 -21.35 4.04 10.32
C TRP A 166 -21.56 3.06 11.46
N ARG A 167 -21.68 3.55 12.69
CA ARG A 167 -22.05 2.72 13.85
C ARG A 167 -23.35 1.96 13.63
N TYR A 168 -24.36 2.67 13.10
CA TYR A 168 -25.64 2.05 12.75
C TYR A 168 -25.46 0.95 11.70
N ASN A 169 -24.71 1.20 10.64
CA ASN A 169 -24.51 0.23 9.55
C ASN A 169 -23.72 -1.01 10.00
N ILE A 170 -22.72 -0.88 10.88
CA ILE A 170 -22.03 -2.02 11.49
C ILE A 170 -23.03 -2.91 12.25
N ARG A 171 -23.81 -2.32 13.16
CA ARG A 171 -24.84 -3.04 13.92
C ARG A 171 -25.97 -3.59 13.03
N LEU A 172 -26.29 -2.90 11.96
CA LEU A 172 -27.30 -3.34 10.98
C LEU A 172 -26.83 -4.61 10.27
N ALA A 173 -25.57 -4.64 9.84
CA ALA A 173 -25.00 -5.84 9.20
C ALA A 173 -25.10 -7.06 10.14
N GLU A 174 -24.70 -6.93 11.39
CA GLU A 174 -24.81 -7.99 12.39
C GLU A 174 -26.26 -8.44 12.64
N ARG A 175 -27.17 -7.49 12.83
CA ARG A 175 -28.61 -7.79 13.03
C ARG A 175 -29.25 -8.47 11.81
N LYS A 176 -28.76 -8.18 10.61
CA LYS A 176 -29.20 -8.84 9.37
C LYS A 176 -28.52 -10.18 9.12
N GLY A 177 -27.75 -10.69 10.08
CA GLY A 177 -27.11 -12.00 10.03
C GLY A 177 -25.86 -12.06 9.14
N VAL A 178 -25.26 -10.92 8.79
CA VAL A 178 -23.95 -10.92 8.11
C VAL A 178 -22.90 -11.43 9.08
N THR A 179 -22.15 -12.45 8.67
CA THR A 179 -21.00 -12.97 9.41
C THR A 179 -19.69 -12.66 8.70
N VAL A 180 -18.64 -12.35 9.46
CA VAL A 180 -17.29 -12.14 8.93
C VAL A 180 -16.37 -13.22 9.47
N ARG A 181 -15.62 -13.88 8.59
CA ARG A 181 -14.65 -14.92 8.94
C ARG A 181 -13.29 -14.60 8.35
N ILE A 182 -12.23 -14.99 9.08
CA ILE A 182 -10.88 -15.06 8.51
C ILE A 182 -10.82 -16.38 7.75
N CYS A 183 -10.43 -16.32 6.49
CA CYS A 183 -10.44 -17.45 5.56
C CYS A 183 -9.04 -17.69 4.99
N GLY A 184 -8.79 -18.91 4.55
CA GLY A 184 -7.58 -19.30 3.84
C GLY A 184 -7.72 -19.22 2.31
N LYS A 185 -6.84 -19.96 1.64
CA LYS A 185 -6.77 -19.97 0.16
C LYS A 185 -7.99 -20.62 -0.49
N GLU A 186 -8.75 -21.40 0.22
CA GLU A 186 -10.02 -22.01 -0.26
C GLU A 186 -11.04 -20.96 -0.70
N MET A 187 -10.98 -19.74 -0.11
CA MET A 187 -11.87 -18.64 -0.46
C MET A 187 -11.30 -17.69 -1.52
N ILE A 188 -10.07 -17.90 -2.00
CA ILE A 188 -9.48 -17.05 -3.04
C ILE A 188 -10.29 -17.01 -4.33
N PRO A 189 -10.87 -18.12 -4.85
CA PRO A 189 -11.72 -18.03 -6.03
C PRO A 189 -12.89 -17.07 -5.84
N ALA A 190 -13.65 -17.21 -4.74
CA ALA A 190 -14.78 -16.33 -4.43
C ALA A 190 -14.34 -14.87 -4.22
N PHE A 191 -13.22 -14.64 -3.55
CA PHE A 191 -12.65 -13.30 -3.39
C PHE A 191 -12.25 -12.68 -4.72
N ALA A 192 -11.64 -13.45 -5.62
CA ALA A 192 -11.22 -12.98 -6.94
C ALA A 192 -12.43 -12.63 -7.83
N ASP A 193 -13.52 -13.36 -7.74
CA ASP A 193 -14.78 -13.07 -8.45
C ASP A 193 -15.41 -11.77 -7.93
N LEU A 194 -15.45 -11.58 -6.62
CA LEU A 194 -15.87 -10.30 -6.01
C LEU A 194 -14.96 -9.15 -6.44
N MET A 195 -13.64 -9.37 -6.49
CA MET A 195 -12.67 -8.38 -7.00
C MET A 195 -12.92 -8.04 -8.46
N LEU A 196 -13.23 -9.01 -9.31
CA LEU A 196 -13.56 -8.79 -10.72
C LEU A 196 -14.83 -7.93 -10.83
N THR A 197 -15.90 -8.30 -10.12
CA THR A 197 -17.15 -7.54 -10.07
C THR A 197 -16.92 -6.10 -9.64
N THR A 198 -16.12 -5.90 -8.58
CA THR A 198 -15.77 -4.57 -8.09
C THR A 198 -14.93 -3.79 -9.10
N GLY A 199 -13.93 -4.44 -9.72
CA GLY A 199 -13.06 -3.80 -10.72
C GLY A 199 -13.81 -3.35 -11.97
N VAL A 200 -14.77 -4.13 -12.44
CA VAL A 200 -15.64 -3.76 -13.58
C VAL A 200 -16.54 -2.57 -13.20
N ARG A 201 -17.18 -2.64 -12.03
CA ARG A 201 -18.07 -1.57 -11.54
C ARG A 201 -17.31 -0.25 -11.35
N ASP A 202 -16.14 -0.29 -10.71
CA ASP A 202 -15.40 0.89 -10.28
C ASP A 202 -14.29 1.28 -11.28
N GLY A 203 -14.17 0.57 -12.42
CA GLY A 203 -13.33 0.95 -13.56
C GLY A 203 -11.81 0.73 -13.34
N PHE A 204 -11.40 -0.29 -12.58
CA PHE A 204 -9.99 -0.63 -12.40
C PHE A 204 -9.66 -2.09 -12.78
N VAL A 205 -8.38 -2.33 -13.07
CA VAL A 205 -7.86 -3.66 -13.40
C VAL A 205 -7.50 -4.40 -12.11
N THR A 206 -8.10 -5.57 -11.90
CA THR A 206 -7.82 -6.42 -10.73
C THR A 206 -6.62 -7.35 -10.97
N ARG A 207 -6.20 -8.05 -9.93
CA ARG A 207 -5.16 -9.08 -9.96
C ARG A 207 -5.79 -10.44 -10.22
N LYS A 208 -4.97 -11.38 -10.70
CA LYS A 208 -5.37 -12.78 -10.85
C LYS A 208 -5.50 -13.47 -9.48
N PRO A 209 -6.31 -14.57 -9.38
CA PRO A 209 -6.45 -15.33 -8.13
C PRO A 209 -5.11 -15.75 -7.51
N GLU A 210 -4.16 -16.21 -8.33
CA GLU A 210 -2.85 -16.68 -7.88
C GLU A 210 -2.04 -15.58 -7.17
N TYR A 211 -2.26 -14.32 -7.55
CA TYR A 211 -1.61 -13.20 -6.88
C TYR A 211 -2.06 -13.06 -5.41
N PHE A 212 -3.34 -13.26 -5.14
CA PHE A 212 -3.90 -13.21 -3.79
C PHE A 212 -3.52 -14.46 -2.97
N ALA A 213 -3.53 -15.64 -3.59
CA ALA A 213 -3.06 -16.86 -2.94
C ALA A 213 -1.59 -16.75 -2.52
N ASN A 214 -0.72 -16.30 -3.44
CA ASN A 214 0.70 -16.08 -3.15
C ASN A 214 0.91 -15.02 -2.07
N MET A 215 -0.01 -14.05 -1.92
CA MET A 215 0.09 -13.04 -0.86
C MET A 215 -0.12 -13.66 0.51
N LEU A 216 -1.09 -14.55 0.66
CA LEU A 216 -1.30 -15.29 1.91
C LEU A 216 -0.09 -16.17 2.23
N ASP A 217 0.48 -16.86 1.24
CA ASP A 217 1.67 -17.70 1.43
C ASP A 217 2.92 -16.89 1.79
N ASN A 218 3.21 -15.83 1.04
CA ASN A 218 4.43 -15.04 1.21
C ASN A 218 4.43 -14.18 2.48
N LEU A 219 3.27 -13.66 2.88
CA LEU A 219 3.15 -12.80 4.05
C LEU A 219 2.75 -13.58 5.32
N GLY A 220 2.24 -14.81 5.18
CA GLY A 220 1.90 -15.68 6.30
C GLY A 220 0.99 -14.99 7.33
N GLU A 221 1.39 -14.97 8.59
CA GLU A 221 0.65 -14.36 9.70
C GLU A 221 0.41 -12.85 9.55
N HIS A 222 1.21 -12.20 8.70
CA HIS A 222 1.05 -10.77 8.40
C HIS A 222 -0.13 -10.47 7.48
N ALA A 223 -0.75 -11.45 6.83
CA ALA A 223 -1.86 -11.24 5.93
C ALA A 223 -3.12 -11.99 6.39
N ARG A 224 -4.27 -11.32 6.36
CA ARG A 224 -5.58 -11.93 6.62
C ARG A 224 -6.54 -11.65 5.49
N LEU A 225 -7.21 -12.70 5.01
CA LEU A 225 -8.36 -12.62 4.13
C LEU A 225 -9.63 -12.67 4.98
N TYR A 226 -10.35 -11.56 5.09
CA TYR A 226 -11.66 -11.50 5.71
C TYR A 226 -12.73 -11.65 4.65
N MET A 227 -13.67 -12.59 4.84
CA MET A 227 -14.84 -12.76 3.98
C MET A 227 -16.12 -12.51 4.76
N ALA A 228 -17.01 -11.72 4.18
CA ALA A 228 -18.35 -11.48 4.72
C ALA A 228 -19.36 -12.35 3.97
N PHE A 229 -20.20 -13.04 4.74
CA PHE A 229 -21.23 -13.94 4.25
C PHE A 229 -22.60 -13.40 4.63
N ASP A 230 -23.59 -13.59 3.75
CA ASP A 230 -24.98 -13.35 4.04
C ASP A 230 -25.57 -14.42 4.99
N PRO A 231 -26.83 -14.31 5.42
CA PRO A 231 -27.46 -15.28 6.33
C PRO A 231 -27.54 -16.71 5.82
N VAL A 232 -27.48 -16.92 4.50
CA VAL A 232 -27.54 -18.26 3.90
C VAL A 232 -26.15 -18.82 3.56
N GLY A 233 -25.08 -18.06 3.87
CA GLY A 233 -23.69 -18.49 3.72
C GLY A 233 -23.06 -18.13 2.38
N THR A 234 -23.68 -17.25 1.58
CA THR A 234 -23.09 -16.74 0.32
C THR A 234 -22.03 -15.69 0.60
N PRO A 235 -20.82 -15.75 0.02
CA PRO A 235 -19.83 -14.70 0.16
C PRO A 235 -20.25 -13.45 -0.62
N ILE A 236 -20.46 -12.34 0.08
CA ILE A 236 -20.98 -11.08 -0.49
C ILE A 236 -19.97 -9.93 -0.48
N ALA A 237 -18.92 -10.03 0.31
CA ALA A 237 -17.81 -9.07 0.30
C ALA A 237 -16.56 -9.74 0.89
N GLY A 238 -15.40 -9.15 0.61
CA GLY A 238 -14.14 -9.63 1.17
C GLY A 238 -13.07 -8.55 1.20
N THR A 239 -12.11 -8.69 2.08
CA THR A 239 -10.97 -7.78 2.20
C THR A 239 -9.70 -8.56 2.51
N LEU A 240 -8.58 -8.11 1.94
CA LEU A 240 -7.26 -8.59 2.29
C LEU A 240 -6.52 -7.46 3.01
N ALA A 241 -6.15 -7.71 4.25
CA ALA A 241 -5.45 -6.79 5.13
C ALA A 241 -4.03 -7.29 5.44
N ILE A 242 -3.13 -6.36 5.74
CA ILE A 242 -1.75 -6.66 6.15
C ILE A 242 -1.51 -6.01 7.51
N HIS A 243 -0.97 -6.79 8.47
CA HIS A 243 -0.38 -6.31 9.70
C HIS A 243 1.16 -6.39 9.59
N TYR A 244 1.86 -5.30 9.88
CA TYR A 244 3.31 -5.29 9.87
C TYR A 244 3.83 -4.17 10.80
N GLY A 245 4.64 -4.55 11.79
CA GLY A 245 5.06 -3.63 12.83
C GLY A 245 3.87 -3.05 13.61
N ASP A 246 3.81 -1.74 13.72
CA ASP A 246 2.77 -1.01 14.47
C ASP A 246 1.55 -0.59 13.62
N LYS A 247 1.33 -1.24 12.46
CA LYS A 247 0.28 -0.82 11.53
C LYS A 247 -0.50 -1.98 10.92
N VAL A 248 -1.80 -1.74 10.68
CA VAL A 248 -2.63 -2.59 9.81
C VAL A 248 -3.06 -1.78 8.60
N TRP A 249 -2.98 -2.37 7.41
CA TRP A 249 -3.43 -1.78 6.14
C TRP A 249 -4.58 -2.56 5.54
N TYR A 250 -5.64 -1.85 5.15
CA TYR A 250 -6.69 -2.34 4.26
C TYR A 250 -6.18 -2.32 2.82
N LEU A 251 -5.66 -3.44 2.32
CA LEU A 251 -4.93 -3.48 1.05
C LEU A 251 -5.83 -3.69 -0.17
N TYR A 252 -6.74 -4.64 -0.11
CA TYR A 252 -7.72 -4.94 -1.15
C TYR A 252 -9.11 -5.09 -0.54
N GLY A 253 -10.12 -4.62 -1.25
CA GLY A 253 -11.51 -4.79 -0.86
C GLY A 253 -12.40 -5.04 -2.07
N ALA A 254 -13.37 -5.91 -1.90
CA ALA A 254 -14.30 -6.32 -2.92
C ALA A 254 -15.71 -6.50 -2.35
N SER A 255 -16.72 -6.26 -3.17
CA SER A 255 -18.11 -6.49 -2.79
C SER A 255 -18.96 -6.84 -4.00
N SER A 256 -19.95 -7.70 -3.78
CA SER A 256 -21.01 -7.96 -4.74
C SER A 256 -21.80 -6.70 -5.07
N ASN A 257 -22.44 -6.67 -6.22
CA ASN A 257 -23.45 -5.67 -6.57
C ASN A 257 -24.79 -5.95 -5.86
N GLU A 258 -25.02 -7.22 -5.51
CA GLU A 258 -26.15 -7.68 -4.75
C GLU A 258 -25.91 -7.56 -3.24
N HIS A 259 -26.98 -7.61 -2.44
CA HIS A 259 -26.91 -7.60 -0.96
C HIS A 259 -26.18 -6.40 -0.34
N ARG A 260 -25.98 -5.28 -1.08
CA ARG A 260 -25.34 -4.06 -0.56
C ARG A 260 -26.09 -3.44 0.63
N ASN A 261 -27.41 -3.68 0.68
CA ASN A 261 -28.29 -3.27 1.77
C ASN A 261 -28.04 -4.01 3.10
N LEU A 262 -27.23 -5.08 3.07
CA LEU A 262 -26.76 -5.80 4.26
C LEU A 262 -25.54 -5.11 4.91
N MET A 263 -24.97 -4.08 4.28
CA MET A 263 -23.85 -3.26 4.78
C MET A 263 -22.55 -4.04 5.12
N PRO A 264 -22.16 -5.10 4.37
CA PRO A 264 -21.04 -5.97 4.74
C PRO A 264 -19.71 -5.23 4.85
N ASN A 265 -19.46 -4.20 4.01
CA ASN A 265 -18.20 -3.46 4.00
C ASN A 265 -17.95 -2.68 5.30
N TYR A 266 -19.00 -2.23 5.99
CA TYR A 266 -18.87 -1.56 7.28
C TYR A 266 -18.40 -2.53 8.36
N LEU A 267 -18.95 -3.74 8.37
CA LEU A 267 -18.56 -4.78 9.30
C LEU A 267 -17.14 -5.30 9.02
N LEU A 268 -16.76 -5.46 7.74
CA LEU A 268 -15.40 -5.83 7.35
C LEU A 268 -14.37 -4.81 7.82
N GLN A 269 -14.62 -3.50 7.62
CA GLN A 269 -13.72 -2.46 8.13
C GLN A 269 -13.59 -2.54 9.65
N TRP A 270 -14.71 -2.73 10.35
CA TRP A 270 -14.69 -2.86 11.79
C TRP A 270 -13.86 -4.05 12.27
N ARG A 271 -13.97 -5.21 11.65
CA ARG A 271 -13.17 -6.41 12.00
C ARG A 271 -11.67 -6.20 11.77
N MET A 272 -11.28 -5.45 10.74
CA MET A 272 -9.87 -5.11 10.52
C MET A 272 -9.35 -4.08 11.53
N ILE A 273 -10.19 -3.12 11.94
CA ILE A 273 -9.83 -2.15 12.99
C ILE A 273 -9.65 -2.87 14.33
N GLN A 274 -10.54 -3.82 14.66
CA GLN A 274 -10.40 -4.67 15.86
C GLN A 274 -9.07 -5.43 15.83
N TRP A 275 -8.66 -5.97 14.69
CA TRP A 275 -7.35 -6.61 14.56
C TRP A 275 -6.19 -5.66 14.87
N ALA A 276 -6.27 -4.40 14.45
CA ALA A 276 -5.25 -3.42 14.78
C ALA A 276 -5.19 -3.12 16.29
N VAL A 277 -6.33 -3.10 16.97
CA VAL A 277 -6.41 -2.96 18.44
C VAL A 277 -5.85 -4.20 19.14
N GLU A 278 -6.29 -5.41 18.75
CA GLU A 278 -5.84 -6.69 19.29
C GLU A 278 -4.31 -6.87 19.22
N THR A 279 -3.70 -6.33 18.15
CA THR A 279 -2.24 -6.41 17.91
C THR A 279 -1.47 -5.18 18.41
N ASN A 280 -2.09 -4.32 19.21
CA ASN A 280 -1.51 -3.10 19.78
C ASN A 280 -0.86 -2.20 18.72
N CYS A 281 -1.48 -2.09 17.56
CA CYS A 281 -1.03 -1.19 16.51
C CYS A 281 -1.25 0.28 16.89
N ARG A 282 -0.43 1.15 16.32
CA ARG A 282 -0.61 2.59 16.41
C ARG A 282 -1.58 3.10 15.34
N ILE A 283 -1.54 2.53 14.13
CA ILE A 283 -2.28 3.04 12.97
C ILE A 283 -3.05 1.92 12.28
N TYR A 284 -4.31 2.19 11.97
CA TYR A 284 -5.06 1.49 10.93
C TYR A 284 -5.12 2.38 9.67
N ASP A 285 -4.53 1.92 8.57
CA ASP A 285 -4.45 2.65 7.30
C ASP A 285 -5.51 2.14 6.32
N PHE A 286 -6.52 2.95 6.05
CA PHE A 286 -7.56 2.65 5.06
C PHE A 286 -7.07 2.67 3.62
N ARG A 287 -5.81 3.01 3.38
CA ARG A 287 -5.22 3.19 2.05
C ARG A 287 -5.87 4.33 1.25
N GLY A 288 -5.68 4.26 -0.07
CA GLY A 288 -5.93 5.34 -0.99
C GLY A 288 -7.35 5.88 -1.04
N VAL A 289 -7.41 7.20 -1.16
CA VAL A 289 -8.58 7.96 -1.57
C VAL A 289 -8.17 8.97 -2.65
N SER A 290 -9.14 9.65 -3.26
CA SER A 290 -8.85 10.81 -4.10
C SER A 290 -8.46 12.02 -3.24
N GLY A 291 -7.52 12.82 -3.71
CA GLY A 291 -7.25 14.15 -3.18
C GLY A 291 -8.21 15.21 -3.72
N ASP A 292 -8.99 14.89 -4.74
CA ASP A 292 -10.14 15.68 -5.16
C ASP A 292 -11.38 15.21 -4.40
N VAL A 293 -11.76 15.99 -3.41
CA VAL A 293 -12.86 15.72 -2.49
C VAL A 293 -14.18 16.38 -2.91
N SER A 294 -14.28 16.87 -4.16
CA SER A 294 -15.52 17.41 -4.70
C SER A 294 -16.58 16.31 -4.86
N GLU A 295 -17.85 16.65 -4.64
CA GLU A 295 -18.98 15.72 -4.74
C GLU A 295 -19.17 15.18 -6.17
N ASP A 296 -18.73 15.94 -7.17
CA ASP A 296 -18.78 15.58 -8.59
C ASP A 296 -17.70 14.55 -8.98
N ASN A 297 -16.69 14.31 -8.11
CA ASN A 297 -15.68 13.30 -8.36
C ASN A 297 -16.28 11.90 -8.22
N PRO A 298 -16.18 11.02 -9.25
CA PRO A 298 -16.66 9.63 -9.15
C PRO A 298 -16.10 8.85 -7.97
N LEU A 299 -14.94 9.25 -7.41
CA LEU A 299 -14.28 8.63 -6.26
C LEU A 299 -14.71 9.23 -4.90
N TYR A 300 -15.59 10.25 -4.89
CA TYR A 300 -16.07 10.88 -3.67
C TYR A 300 -16.76 9.89 -2.72
N GLY A 301 -17.49 8.93 -3.27
CA GLY A 301 -18.13 7.88 -2.46
C GLY A 301 -17.14 7.07 -1.61
N LEU A 302 -15.96 6.77 -2.17
CA LEU A 302 -14.88 6.08 -1.46
C LEU A 302 -14.26 6.95 -0.37
N PHE A 303 -14.03 8.24 -0.67
CA PHE A 303 -13.54 9.21 0.30
C PHE A 303 -14.49 9.30 1.50
N ARG A 304 -15.78 9.57 1.25
CA ARG A 304 -16.82 9.68 2.28
C ARG A 304 -16.96 8.39 3.11
N PHE A 305 -16.88 7.22 2.47
CA PHE A 305 -16.91 5.93 3.15
C PHE A 305 -15.78 5.80 4.19
N LYS A 306 -14.55 6.15 3.83
CA LYS A 306 -13.40 6.05 4.75
C LYS A 306 -13.43 7.13 5.82
N GLN A 307 -13.78 8.36 5.45
CA GLN A 307 -13.92 9.50 6.36
C GLN A 307 -14.84 9.21 7.55
N GLY A 308 -15.92 8.49 7.32
CA GLY A 308 -16.91 8.23 8.38
C GLY A 308 -16.44 7.30 9.51
N PHE A 309 -15.27 6.64 9.35
CA PHE A 309 -14.60 5.92 10.42
C PHE A 309 -13.68 6.81 11.27
N GLY A 310 -13.60 8.12 10.99
CA GLY A 310 -12.93 9.11 11.84
C GLY A 310 -11.42 9.15 11.75
N GLY A 311 -10.83 8.68 10.67
CA GLY A 311 -9.38 8.81 10.45
C GLY A 311 -8.97 10.19 9.92
N ASP A 312 -7.66 10.48 9.98
CA ASP A 312 -7.05 11.68 9.43
C ASP A 312 -6.82 11.53 7.92
N PHE A 313 -7.29 12.52 7.16
CA PHE A 313 -6.96 12.65 5.75
C PHE A 313 -5.50 13.08 5.60
N THR A 314 -4.67 12.20 5.11
CA THR A 314 -3.23 12.39 5.02
C THR A 314 -2.78 12.46 3.57
N GLU A 315 -2.11 13.54 3.20
CA GLU A 315 -1.38 13.67 1.93
C GLU A 315 0.10 13.36 2.18
N PHE A 316 0.68 12.45 1.39
CA PHE A 316 2.13 12.21 1.39
C PHE A 316 2.85 13.14 0.43
N ILE A 317 4.17 13.27 0.58
CA ILE A 317 5.01 14.06 -0.35
C ILE A 317 4.93 13.55 -1.79
N GLY A 318 4.47 12.30 -2.00
CA GLY A 318 4.26 11.71 -3.30
C GLY A 318 5.52 11.08 -3.91
N GLU A 319 5.45 10.81 -5.21
CA GLU A 319 6.57 10.23 -5.95
C GLU A 319 7.66 11.27 -6.17
N MET A 320 8.90 10.84 -5.92
CA MET A 320 10.10 11.63 -6.18
C MET A 320 11.10 10.81 -6.99
N ASP A 321 11.62 11.39 -8.05
CA ASP A 321 12.48 10.74 -9.04
C ASP A 321 13.89 11.34 -9.03
N LEU A 322 14.91 10.50 -8.79
CA LEU A 322 16.29 10.79 -9.07
C LEU A 322 16.62 10.25 -10.46
N VAL A 323 16.66 11.12 -11.44
CA VAL A 323 16.86 10.77 -12.85
C VAL A 323 18.36 10.52 -13.12
N LEU A 324 18.70 9.28 -13.51
CA LEU A 324 20.07 8.86 -13.81
C LEU A 324 20.38 8.90 -15.33
N SER A 325 19.35 8.77 -16.17
CA SER A 325 19.47 8.84 -17.62
C SER A 325 18.31 9.65 -18.21
N PRO A 326 18.49 10.97 -18.44
CA PRO A 326 17.40 11.86 -18.87
C PRO A 326 16.70 11.45 -20.17
N ALA A 327 17.46 11.04 -21.19
CA ALA A 327 16.89 10.63 -22.47
C ALA A 327 16.00 9.38 -22.34
N ILE A 328 16.44 8.38 -21.57
CA ILE A 328 15.67 7.15 -21.32
C ILE A 328 14.48 7.44 -20.43
N TYR A 329 14.65 8.28 -19.41
CA TYR A 329 13.57 8.69 -18.53
C TYR A 329 12.43 9.32 -19.34
N PHE A 330 12.76 10.29 -20.21
CA PHE A 330 11.78 10.94 -21.07
C PHE A 330 11.05 9.93 -21.96
N ALA A 331 11.79 9.06 -22.66
CA ALA A 331 11.20 8.06 -23.56
C ALA A 331 10.27 7.06 -22.83
N VAL A 332 10.65 6.62 -21.63
CA VAL A 332 9.86 5.65 -20.85
C VAL A 332 8.60 6.30 -20.25
N GLU A 333 8.72 7.49 -19.64
CA GLU A 333 7.57 8.16 -19.02
C GLU A 333 6.49 8.52 -20.05
N HIS A 334 6.87 8.97 -21.26
CA HIS A 334 5.90 9.27 -22.33
C HIS A 334 5.33 8.00 -22.97
N GLY A 335 6.15 6.97 -23.19
CA GLY A 335 5.68 5.72 -23.80
C GLY A 335 4.77 4.90 -22.91
N THR A 336 5.00 4.88 -21.59
CA THR A 336 4.22 4.06 -20.67
C THR A 336 2.84 4.59 -20.37
N SER A 337 2.60 5.90 -20.46
CA SER A 337 1.27 6.50 -20.23
C SER A 337 0.26 6.02 -21.26
N VAL A 338 0.62 6.09 -22.55
CA VAL A 338 -0.23 5.63 -23.66
C VAL A 338 -0.54 4.12 -23.54
N PHE A 339 0.48 3.32 -23.22
CA PHE A 339 0.30 1.87 -23.09
C PHE A 339 -0.62 1.48 -21.91
N LYS A 340 -0.52 2.16 -20.75
CA LYS A 340 -1.39 1.92 -19.60
C LYS A 340 -2.86 2.19 -19.92
N GLU A 341 -3.16 3.30 -20.61
CA GLU A 341 -4.52 3.66 -21.00
C GLU A 341 -5.14 2.65 -21.99
N LEU A 342 -4.39 2.26 -23.01
CA LEU A 342 -4.84 1.24 -23.97
C LEU A 342 -5.13 -0.09 -23.29
N ARG A 343 -4.24 -0.56 -22.39
CA ARG A 343 -4.42 -1.80 -21.65
C ARG A 343 -5.65 -1.77 -20.74
N LYS A 344 -5.90 -0.65 -20.07
CA LYS A 344 -7.06 -0.45 -19.21
C LYS A 344 -8.35 -0.54 -20.04
N LYS A 345 -8.43 0.16 -21.18
CA LYS A 345 -9.58 0.13 -22.08
C LYS A 345 -9.88 -1.31 -22.58
N VAL A 346 -8.87 -2.01 -23.07
CA VAL A 346 -9.01 -3.40 -23.55
C VAL A 346 -9.50 -4.34 -22.43
N TYR A 347 -8.94 -4.19 -21.21
CA TYR A 347 -9.37 -5.00 -20.07
C TYR A 347 -10.85 -4.79 -19.72
N LEU A 348 -11.29 -3.53 -19.64
CA LEU A 348 -12.66 -3.19 -19.28
C LEU A 348 -13.66 -3.66 -20.35
N ILE A 349 -13.33 -3.53 -21.65
CA ILE A 349 -14.17 -4.03 -22.75
C ILE A 349 -14.32 -5.56 -22.65
N ARG A 350 -13.22 -6.27 -22.43
CA ARG A 350 -13.20 -7.74 -22.38
C ARG A 350 -14.01 -8.33 -21.21
N ASN A 351 -14.20 -7.57 -20.13
CA ASN A 351 -14.87 -8.04 -18.92
C ASN A 351 -16.22 -7.35 -18.66
N ARG A 352 -16.76 -6.57 -19.62
CA ARG A 352 -18.06 -5.87 -19.50
C ARG A 352 -19.28 -6.80 -19.38
N GLY A 353 -19.12 -8.07 -19.63
CA GLY A 353 -20.22 -9.07 -19.60
C GLY A 353 -20.10 -10.07 -18.44
N LYS A 354 -19.20 -9.82 -17.51
CA LYS A 354 -19.01 -10.59 -16.29
C LYS A 354 -19.32 -9.68 -15.08
#